data_1e347234623932bec55e1a3b57e03605
#
_entry.id   1e347234623932bec55e1a3b57e03605
#
_cell.length_a   1.000
_cell.length_b   1.000
_cell.length_c   1.000
_cell.angle_alpha   90.00
_cell.angle_beta   90.00
_cell.angle_gamma   90.00
#
_symmetry.space_group_name_H-M   'P 1'
#
loop_
_entity.id
_entity.type
_entity.pdbx_description
1 polymer ?
#
loop_
_entity_poly.entity_id
_entity_poly.type
_entity_poly.pdbx_seq_one_letter_code
_entity_poly.pdbx_strand_id
1 'polypeptide(L)'
;MTYQVPTQDIRFVLRELADLRDVLGLPGYEEVSEDLVDAVLEENARFVEQEIAPLNRAGDTQPAQWQDGAVRTTPGFREAFQAFVQGGWQGLPHDAQYGGQGLPKLVAAPVMESVNAGNLAFSLCPLLTDGVIEALSIVGSDAQKARYIPPLLEGRWTGTMNLTEPQAGSDLALLKTRAAPQDDGSYRITGQKIFITYGDHDMAENIIHLVLARTPDAPKGVKGISLFIVPKFLVNEDGNLGARNDVYCASLEHKLGIHGSPTAVLLYGSGKGEVGEGAVGYLIGEENRGLEAMFIMMNAARYAVGLQGVAVSERALQHAAAYAAERIQGNALEGSAGPVPIDRHPDVARMLGVMRGLTEGARAVAYVAAGYRDKAARAADEAARAEARAIYEYCVPIVKAFSTESSVEVASLGVQVHGGMGFIEETGAAQYYRDARILPIYEGTTAIQANDFIGRKIVRDGGAVARGQIGGMRDTVAALRAAGGDHAQALELIARRLEDAAGAYEAAVAFVLAHVREDIRGVFTGSVPCLMLAGTAHAGWQLARAALAADGAIRAGSTDPFHAGKIATAVQYAVHVLPRAAALGAAIGEGVLADRYGQSARI
;
A
#
# COMPACT_ATOMS: atom_id res chain seq x y z
N MET A 1 -7.34 -3.22 23.86
CA MET A 1 -5.93 -3.63 23.72
C MET A 1 -5.15 -2.54 22.96
N THR A 2 -3.95 -2.22 23.43
CA THR A 2 -3.07 -1.22 22.82
C THR A 2 -2.29 -1.89 21.68
N TYR A 3 -2.24 -1.28 20.51
CA TYR A 3 -1.40 -1.71 19.39
C TYR A 3 0.08 -1.60 19.77
N GLN A 4 0.87 -2.56 19.35
CA GLN A 4 2.33 -2.54 19.46
C GLN A 4 2.96 -2.69 18.08
N VAL A 5 3.91 -1.83 17.75
CA VAL A 5 4.64 -1.94 16.49
C VAL A 5 5.54 -3.18 16.53
N PRO A 6 5.47 -4.11 15.57
CA PRO A 6 6.23 -5.35 15.58
C PRO A 6 7.70 -5.12 15.20
N THR A 7 8.42 -4.31 15.98
CA THR A 7 9.78 -3.83 15.69
C THR A 7 10.79 -4.97 15.48
N GLN A 8 10.65 -6.08 16.21
CA GLN A 8 11.53 -7.24 16.06
C GLN A 8 11.36 -7.90 14.67
N ASP A 9 10.11 -8.08 14.22
CA ASP A 9 9.83 -8.63 12.88
C ASP A 9 10.28 -7.66 11.77
N ILE A 10 10.01 -6.37 11.95
CA ILE A 10 10.43 -5.31 11.03
C ILE A 10 11.96 -5.35 10.84
N ARG A 11 12.73 -5.33 11.93
CA ARG A 11 14.20 -5.40 11.89
C ARG A 11 14.71 -6.67 11.21
N PHE A 12 14.08 -7.80 11.52
CA PHE A 12 14.44 -9.09 10.90
C PHE A 12 14.22 -9.03 9.38
N VAL A 13 13.06 -8.55 8.91
CA VAL A 13 12.77 -8.45 7.48
C VAL A 13 13.74 -7.48 6.78
N LEU A 14 14.03 -6.34 7.38
CA LEU A 14 14.96 -5.36 6.81
C LEU A 14 16.36 -5.95 6.62
N ARG A 15 16.87 -6.67 7.63
CA ARG A 15 18.25 -7.18 7.64
C ARG A 15 18.40 -8.48 6.86
N GLU A 16 17.49 -9.43 7.06
CA GLU A 16 17.65 -10.78 6.52
C GLU A 16 17.01 -10.98 5.15
N LEU A 17 16.02 -10.14 4.77
CA LEU A 17 15.27 -10.35 3.52
C LEU A 17 15.38 -9.18 2.54
N ALA A 18 15.42 -7.94 3.02
CA ALA A 18 15.37 -6.74 2.19
C ALA A 18 16.76 -6.11 1.96
N ASP A 19 17.82 -6.79 2.32
CA ASP A 19 19.23 -6.41 2.07
C ASP A 19 19.55 -4.99 2.60
N LEU A 20 19.11 -4.65 3.82
CA LEU A 20 19.31 -3.31 4.40
C LEU A 20 20.76 -2.83 4.27
N ARG A 21 21.74 -3.68 4.56
CA ARG A 21 23.15 -3.32 4.49
C ARG A 21 23.59 -2.89 3.08
N ASP A 22 23.12 -3.61 2.06
CA ASP A 22 23.40 -3.27 0.66
C ASP A 22 22.74 -1.94 0.27
N VAL A 23 21.52 -1.69 0.76
CA VAL A 23 20.82 -0.42 0.53
C VAL A 23 21.56 0.74 1.19
N LEU A 24 22.04 0.58 2.43
CA LEU A 24 22.83 1.60 3.13
C LEU A 24 24.19 1.87 2.48
N GLY A 25 24.71 0.92 1.71
CA GLY A 25 25.92 1.07 0.90
C GLY A 25 25.73 1.83 -0.42
N LEU A 26 24.49 2.23 -0.77
CA LEU A 26 24.22 2.97 -2.01
C LEU A 26 24.67 4.44 -1.91
N PRO A 27 25.09 5.06 -3.04
CA PRO A 27 25.47 6.48 -3.07
C PRO A 27 24.38 7.41 -2.50
N GLY A 28 24.81 8.31 -1.60
CA GLY A 28 23.94 9.28 -0.94
C GLY A 28 23.24 8.76 0.31
N TYR A 29 23.67 7.59 0.83
CA TYR A 29 23.25 7.05 2.13
C TYR A 29 24.45 6.85 3.08
N GLU A 30 25.61 7.42 2.77
CA GLU A 30 26.88 7.23 3.50
C GLU A 30 26.78 7.60 4.99
N GLU A 31 25.86 8.51 5.33
CA GLU A 31 25.65 8.95 6.73
C GLU A 31 24.57 8.13 7.46
N VAL A 32 23.91 7.20 6.78
CA VAL A 32 22.82 6.39 7.36
C VAL A 32 23.40 5.08 7.90
N SER A 33 23.49 4.95 9.22
CA SER A 33 23.91 3.71 9.87
C SER A 33 22.74 2.81 10.26
N GLU A 34 23.02 1.51 10.49
CA GLU A 34 22.03 0.58 11.04
C GLU A 34 21.51 1.06 12.42
N ASP A 35 22.36 1.66 13.26
CA ASP A 35 21.96 2.20 14.56
C ASP A 35 20.98 3.38 14.41
N LEU A 36 21.18 4.24 13.40
CA LEU A 36 20.24 5.30 13.08
C LEU A 36 18.89 4.71 12.63
N VAL A 37 18.90 3.68 11.79
CA VAL A 37 17.67 2.99 11.37
C VAL A 37 16.93 2.41 12.58
N ASP A 38 17.62 1.75 13.49
CA ASP A 38 17.03 1.21 14.72
C ASP A 38 16.43 2.32 15.60
N ALA A 39 17.11 3.44 15.76
CA ALA A 39 16.61 4.60 16.52
C ALA A 39 15.34 5.19 15.88
N VAL A 40 15.30 5.32 14.54
CA VAL A 40 14.13 5.78 13.80
C VAL A 40 12.93 4.85 14.02
N LEU A 41 13.15 3.53 13.96
CA LEU A 41 12.09 2.54 14.16
C LEU A 41 11.55 2.55 15.60
N GLU A 42 12.43 2.70 16.60
CA GLU A 42 12.03 2.77 18.02
C GLU A 42 11.24 4.05 18.32
N GLU A 43 11.69 5.19 17.80
CA GLU A 43 10.98 6.45 17.99
C GLU A 43 9.64 6.46 17.27
N ASN A 44 9.58 5.92 16.04
CA ASN A 44 8.34 5.75 15.31
C ASN A 44 7.36 4.83 16.07
N ALA A 45 7.83 3.71 16.60
CA ALA A 45 6.99 2.81 17.38
C ALA A 45 6.38 3.54 18.59
N ARG A 46 7.19 4.27 19.36
CA ARG A 46 6.73 5.06 20.50
C ARG A 46 5.69 6.11 20.09
N PHE A 47 5.99 6.86 19.03
CA PHE A 47 5.09 7.88 18.50
C PHE A 47 3.73 7.27 18.07
N VAL A 48 3.76 6.20 17.29
CA VAL A 48 2.53 5.55 16.80
C VAL A 48 1.70 4.97 17.94
N GLU A 49 2.34 4.31 18.90
CA GLU A 49 1.65 3.69 20.03
C GLU A 49 1.03 4.72 20.99
N GLN A 50 1.67 5.88 21.16
CA GLN A 50 1.23 6.89 22.11
C GLN A 50 0.29 7.93 21.49
N GLU A 51 0.52 8.37 20.24
CA GLU A 51 -0.18 9.50 19.64
C GLU A 51 -1.21 9.08 18.57
N ILE A 52 -0.94 8.03 17.79
CA ILE A 52 -1.76 7.67 16.63
C ILE A 52 -2.76 6.56 16.95
N ALA A 53 -2.29 5.46 17.52
CA ALA A 53 -3.12 4.27 17.77
C ALA A 53 -4.29 4.53 18.74
N PRO A 54 -4.18 5.38 19.78
CA PRO A 54 -5.32 5.71 20.65
C PRO A 54 -6.48 6.37 19.91
N LEU A 55 -6.23 7.07 18.82
CA LEU A 55 -7.24 7.77 18.03
C LEU A 55 -7.98 6.86 17.02
N ASN A 56 -7.56 5.60 16.85
CA ASN A 56 -8.14 4.71 15.85
C ASN A 56 -9.65 4.50 16.05
N ARG A 57 -10.07 4.24 17.29
CA ARG A 57 -11.49 4.05 17.61
C ARG A 57 -12.29 5.35 17.49
N ALA A 58 -11.70 6.47 17.89
CA ALA A 58 -12.33 7.78 17.71
C ALA A 58 -12.58 8.08 16.23
N GLY A 59 -11.62 7.74 15.35
CA GLY A 59 -11.76 7.88 13.89
C GLY A 59 -12.95 7.12 13.31
N ASP A 60 -13.32 5.98 13.89
CA ASP A 60 -14.47 5.19 13.45
C ASP A 60 -15.80 5.71 14.03
N THR A 61 -15.83 6.08 15.30
CA THR A 61 -17.06 6.43 16.04
C THR A 61 -17.40 7.92 16.02
N GLN A 62 -16.44 8.78 15.70
CA GLN A 62 -16.57 10.24 15.60
C GLN A 62 -16.06 10.69 14.23
N PRO A 63 -16.79 10.39 13.13
CA PRO A 63 -16.32 10.63 11.78
C PRO A 63 -16.07 12.09 11.49
N ALA A 64 -15.28 12.37 10.46
CA ALA A 64 -15.15 13.71 9.90
C ALA A 64 -16.53 14.25 9.49
N GLN A 65 -16.78 15.54 9.73
CA GLN A 65 -18.08 16.19 9.51
C GLN A 65 -17.95 17.36 8.54
N TRP A 66 -18.90 17.46 7.61
CA TRP A 66 -19.08 18.63 6.78
C TRP A 66 -20.22 19.47 7.36
N GLN A 67 -19.92 20.73 7.66
CA GLN A 67 -20.90 21.68 8.18
C GLN A 67 -20.59 23.08 7.63
N ASP A 68 -21.61 23.74 7.08
CA ASP A 68 -21.53 25.13 6.60
C ASP A 68 -20.36 25.42 5.63
N GLY A 69 -20.05 24.46 4.76
CA GLY A 69 -19.00 24.59 3.75
C GLY A 69 -17.57 24.31 4.26
N ALA A 70 -17.43 23.88 5.50
CA ALA A 70 -16.17 23.49 6.11
C ALA A 70 -16.17 22.03 6.56
N VAL A 71 -15.00 21.41 6.55
CA VAL A 71 -14.80 20.05 7.06
C VAL A 71 -14.04 20.11 8.38
N ARG A 72 -14.62 19.47 9.39
CA ARG A 72 -13.96 19.22 10.68
C ARG A 72 -13.57 17.77 10.76
N THR A 73 -12.31 17.52 11.06
CA THR A 73 -11.77 16.18 11.25
C THR A 73 -12.16 15.61 12.62
N THR A 74 -11.95 14.30 12.78
CA THR A 74 -12.11 13.61 14.08
C THR A 74 -11.32 14.34 15.17
N PRO A 75 -11.89 14.53 16.38
CA PRO A 75 -11.18 15.13 17.50
C PRO A 75 -9.84 14.44 17.78
N GLY A 76 -8.78 15.22 17.95
CA GLY A 76 -7.41 14.75 18.17
C GLY A 76 -6.60 14.53 16.87
N PHE A 77 -7.22 14.48 15.68
CA PHE A 77 -6.47 14.28 14.43
C PHE A 77 -5.58 15.49 14.08
N ARG A 78 -6.03 16.69 14.36
CA ARG A 78 -5.24 17.90 14.12
C ARG A 78 -3.97 17.93 14.97
N GLU A 79 -4.10 17.63 16.26
CA GLU A 79 -2.99 17.58 17.21
C GLU A 79 -2.01 16.46 16.86
N ALA A 80 -2.54 15.27 16.52
CA ALA A 80 -1.73 14.15 16.06
C ALA A 80 -0.98 14.45 14.75
N PHE A 81 -1.60 15.20 13.82
CA PHE A 81 -0.95 15.63 12.59
C PHE A 81 0.17 16.64 12.87
N GLN A 82 -0.02 17.58 13.77
CA GLN A 82 1.03 18.50 14.19
C GLN A 82 2.20 17.75 14.84
N ALA A 83 1.94 16.77 15.72
CA ALA A 83 2.97 15.93 16.31
C ALA A 83 3.70 15.09 15.24
N PHE A 84 2.97 14.54 14.25
CA PHE A 84 3.54 13.79 13.12
C PHE A 84 4.54 14.62 12.32
N VAL A 85 4.19 15.86 11.96
CA VAL A 85 5.10 16.72 11.18
C VAL A 85 6.23 17.29 12.02
N GLN A 86 6.00 17.62 13.29
CA GLN A 86 7.07 18.05 14.22
C GLN A 86 8.10 16.95 14.45
N GLY A 87 7.69 15.67 14.45
CA GLY A 87 8.58 14.51 14.47
C GLY A 87 9.36 14.28 13.17
N GLY A 88 9.09 15.06 12.11
CA GLY A 88 9.77 14.95 10.81
C GLY A 88 9.34 13.75 9.96
N TRP A 89 8.27 13.05 10.35
CA TRP A 89 7.84 11.80 9.70
C TRP A 89 7.42 11.99 8.23
N GLN A 90 6.87 13.16 7.87
CA GLN A 90 6.52 13.48 6.49
C GLN A 90 7.77 13.61 5.60
N GLY A 91 8.86 14.13 6.16
CA GLY A 91 10.09 14.41 5.42
C GLY A 91 11.06 13.24 5.28
N LEU A 92 10.79 12.10 5.92
CA LEU A 92 11.76 11.02 6.12
C LEU A 92 12.50 10.58 4.84
N PRO A 93 11.83 10.22 3.72
CA PRO A 93 12.50 9.76 2.51
C PRO A 93 12.71 10.85 1.45
N HIS A 94 12.43 12.11 1.77
CA HIS A 94 12.50 13.21 0.80
C HIS A 94 13.83 13.94 0.84
N ASP A 95 14.11 14.67 -0.26
CA ASP A 95 15.39 15.35 -0.47
C ASP A 95 15.65 16.43 0.60
N ALA A 96 16.86 16.38 1.17
CA ALA A 96 17.35 17.36 2.15
C ALA A 96 17.41 18.79 1.60
N GLN A 97 17.55 18.97 0.28
CA GLN A 97 17.50 20.28 -0.38
C GLN A 97 16.21 21.05 -0.07
N TYR A 98 15.10 20.32 0.11
CA TYR A 98 13.77 20.92 0.39
C TYR A 98 13.34 20.78 1.85
N GLY A 99 14.22 20.27 2.74
CA GLY A 99 13.92 20.09 4.16
C GLY A 99 13.54 18.64 4.52
N GLY A 100 13.71 17.67 3.62
CA GLY A 100 13.58 16.25 3.91
C GLY A 100 14.82 15.69 4.63
N GLN A 101 14.76 14.42 5.04
CA GLN A 101 15.86 13.75 5.75
C GLN A 101 16.70 12.84 4.84
N GLY A 102 16.27 12.57 3.63
CA GLY A 102 17.01 11.78 2.63
C GLY A 102 17.22 10.31 2.97
N LEU A 103 16.43 9.75 3.90
CA LEU A 103 16.56 8.35 4.28
C LEU A 103 16.05 7.39 3.18
N PRO A 104 16.54 6.14 3.15
CA PRO A 104 16.06 5.15 2.19
C PRO A 104 14.55 4.93 2.24
N LYS A 105 13.93 4.70 1.09
CA LYS A 105 12.53 4.26 1.00
C LYS A 105 12.30 2.95 1.74
N LEU A 106 13.32 2.09 1.81
CA LEU A 106 13.30 0.87 2.62
C LEU A 106 13.10 1.16 4.12
N VAL A 107 13.66 2.26 4.64
CA VAL A 107 13.46 2.69 6.03
C VAL A 107 12.12 3.40 6.22
N ALA A 108 11.65 4.13 5.21
CA ALA A 108 10.35 4.78 5.26
C ALA A 108 9.16 3.80 5.20
N ALA A 109 9.32 2.63 4.57
CA ALA A 109 8.26 1.64 4.42
C ALA A 109 7.70 1.14 5.77
N PRO A 110 8.52 0.66 6.73
CA PRO A 110 8.03 0.25 8.06
C PRO A 110 7.44 1.40 8.88
N VAL A 111 7.97 2.63 8.73
CA VAL A 111 7.40 3.83 9.37
C VAL A 111 5.98 4.06 8.88
N MET A 112 5.76 4.04 7.56
CA MET A 112 4.44 4.20 6.98
C MET A 112 3.50 3.03 7.31
N GLU A 113 3.99 1.78 7.34
CA GLU A 113 3.20 0.63 7.80
C GLU A 113 2.70 0.87 9.23
N SER A 114 3.59 1.26 10.13
CA SER A 114 3.26 1.48 11.54
C SER A 114 2.21 2.58 11.73
N VAL A 115 2.34 3.71 11.03
CA VAL A 115 1.36 4.81 11.06
C VAL A 115 0.00 4.35 10.53
N ASN A 116 -0.02 3.60 9.42
CA ASN A 116 -1.25 3.02 8.87
C ASN A 116 -1.90 2.01 9.84
N ALA A 117 -1.10 1.17 10.51
CA ALA A 117 -1.60 0.22 11.51
C ALA A 117 -2.11 0.92 12.77
N GLY A 118 -1.47 2.00 13.18
CA GLY A 118 -1.94 2.85 14.26
C GLY A 118 -3.32 3.42 13.98
N ASN A 119 -3.52 4.04 12.81
CA ASN A 119 -4.79 4.63 12.40
C ASN A 119 -4.87 4.81 10.88
N LEU A 120 -5.56 3.90 10.19
CA LEU A 120 -5.68 3.92 8.74
C LEU A 120 -6.37 5.20 8.23
N ALA A 121 -7.42 5.66 8.90
CA ALA A 121 -8.17 6.84 8.47
C ALA A 121 -7.32 8.13 8.54
N PHE A 122 -6.50 8.27 9.57
CA PHE A 122 -5.56 9.37 9.74
C PHE A 122 -4.45 9.34 8.69
N SER A 123 -3.84 8.17 8.48
CA SER A 123 -2.64 8.01 7.65
C SER A 123 -2.83 8.35 6.18
N LEU A 124 -4.07 8.39 5.70
CA LEU A 124 -4.39 8.78 4.32
C LEU A 124 -4.01 10.23 3.99
N CYS A 125 -4.01 11.14 4.96
CA CYS A 125 -3.59 12.53 4.75
C CYS A 125 -2.08 12.63 4.44
N PRO A 126 -1.16 12.14 5.30
CA PRO A 126 0.26 12.14 4.99
C PRO A 126 0.61 11.28 3.77
N LEU A 127 -0.08 10.18 3.50
CA LEU A 127 0.15 9.33 2.33
C LEU A 127 -0.08 10.10 1.02
N LEU A 128 -1.18 10.84 0.90
CA LEU A 128 -1.47 11.63 -0.30
C LEU A 128 -0.53 12.83 -0.43
N THR A 129 -0.15 13.43 0.68
CA THR A 129 0.84 14.51 0.72
C THR A 129 2.20 14.02 0.20
N ASP A 130 2.65 12.82 0.62
CA ASP A 130 3.86 12.16 0.10
C ASP A 130 3.80 12.00 -1.43
N GLY A 131 2.67 11.53 -1.96
CA GLY A 131 2.46 11.40 -3.41
C GLY A 131 2.55 12.74 -4.15
N VAL A 132 2.02 13.84 -3.59
CA VAL A 132 2.13 15.19 -4.19
C VAL A 132 3.58 15.66 -4.19
N ILE A 133 4.32 15.46 -3.10
CA ILE A 133 5.74 15.80 -3.01
C ILE A 133 6.54 15.02 -4.05
N GLU A 134 6.30 13.71 -4.20
CA GLU A 134 6.98 12.89 -5.22
C GLU A 134 6.70 13.37 -6.65
N ALA A 135 5.44 13.66 -6.98
CA ALA A 135 5.09 14.16 -8.30
C ALA A 135 5.79 15.51 -8.59
N LEU A 136 5.73 16.44 -7.65
CA LEU A 136 6.41 17.73 -7.78
C LEU A 136 7.93 17.58 -7.93
N SER A 137 8.55 16.69 -7.15
CA SER A 137 10.00 16.43 -7.19
C SER A 137 10.47 15.95 -8.56
N ILE A 138 9.65 15.17 -9.27
CA ILE A 138 10.02 14.59 -10.57
C ILE A 138 9.65 15.49 -11.75
N VAL A 139 8.43 16.05 -11.76
CA VAL A 139 7.89 16.76 -12.93
C VAL A 139 7.63 18.25 -12.72
N GLY A 140 7.71 18.75 -11.48
CA GLY A 140 7.58 20.17 -11.19
C GLY A 140 8.76 21.00 -11.71
N SER A 141 8.52 22.25 -12.11
CA SER A 141 9.60 23.20 -12.36
C SER A 141 10.34 23.53 -11.06
N ASP A 142 11.57 24.06 -11.16
CA ASP A 142 12.35 24.43 -9.96
C ASP A 142 11.61 25.46 -9.10
N ALA A 143 10.89 26.41 -9.72
CA ALA A 143 10.06 27.38 -9.03
C ALA A 143 8.88 26.70 -8.30
N GLN A 144 8.24 25.71 -8.92
CA GLN A 144 7.15 24.94 -8.28
C GLN A 144 7.68 24.11 -7.12
N LYS A 145 8.83 23.43 -7.29
CA LYS A 145 9.48 22.65 -6.22
C LYS A 145 9.80 23.54 -5.02
N ALA A 146 10.48 24.65 -5.25
CA ALA A 146 10.87 25.59 -4.19
C ALA A 146 9.67 26.20 -3.46
N ARG A 147 8.54 26.41 -4.17
CA ARG A 147 7.34 27.03 -3.60
C ARG A 147 6.48 26.06 -2.80
N TYR A 148 6.32 24.82 -3.27
CA TYR A 148 5.31 23.90 -2.73
C TYR A 148 5.89 22.78 -1.86
N ILE A 149 7.11 22.27 -2.16
CA ILE A 149 7.65 21.12 -1.42
C ILE A 149 7.98 21.46 0.04
N PRO A 150 8.69 22.55 0.39
CA PRO A 150 9.03 22.81 1.78
C PRO A 150 7.80 22.91 2.71
N PRO A 151 6.74 23.70 2.41
CA PRO A 151 5.58 23.76 3.30
C PRO A 151 4.77 22.45 3.37
N LEU A 152 4.84 21.58 2.36
CA LEU A 152 4.26 20.22 2.42
C LEU A 152 5.07 19.32 3.37
N LEU A 153 6.40 19.40 3.36
CA LEU A 153 7.28 18.67 4.27
C LEU A 153 7.15 19.14 5.71
N GLU A 154 7.00 20.45 5.91
CA GLU A 154 6.75 21.09 7.21
C GLU A 154 5.33 20.83 7.74
N GLY A 155 4.44 20.23 6.94
CA GLY A 155 3.04 19.99 7.29
C GLY A 155 2.18 21.22 7.45
N ARG A 156 2.69 22.41 7.09
CA ARG A 156 1.85 23.62 7.00
C ARG A 156 0.77 23.46 5.94
N TRP A 157 1.10 22.72 4.87
CA TRP A 157 0.18 22.36 3.79
C TRP A 157 0.10 20.84 3.64
N THR A 158 -1.00 20.40 3.05
CA THR A 158 -1.21 18.99 2.67
C THR A 158 -1.47 18.88 1.18
N GLY A 159 -1.36 17.67 0.67
CA GLY A 159 -1.55 17.37 -0.75
C GLY A 159 -2.67 16.39 -1.03
N THR A 160 -3.33 16.50 -2.18
CA THR A 160 -4.39 15.57 -2.63
C THR A 160 -4.29 15.24 -4.10
N MET A 161 -4.80 14.07 -4.49
CA MET A 161 -4.99 13.64 -5.88
C MET A 161 -6.44 13.81 -6.33
N ASN A 162 -6.67 14.51 -7.44
CA ASN A 162 -8.01 14.81 -7.96
C ASN A 162 -8.17 14.26 -9.39
N LEU A 163 -8.49 12.96 -9.48
CA LEU A 163 -8.65 12.24 -10.76
C LEU A 163 -10.12 12.02 -11.07
N THR A 164 -10.80 11.31 -10.16
CA THR A 164 -12.10 10.68 -10.37
C THR A 164 -13.23 11.70 -10.52
N GLU A 165 -14.07 11.45 -11.51
CA GLU A 165 -15.33 12.18 -11.75
C GLU A 165 -16.49 11.18 -11.77
N PRO A 166 -17.77 11.61 -11.65
CA PRO A 166 -18.91 10.71 -11.64
C PRO A 166 -18.96 9.70 -12.80
N GLN A 167 -18.48 10.10 -13.98
CA GLN A 167 -18.44 9.26 -15.19
C GLN A 167 -17.04 8.68 -15.51
N ALA A 168 -16.00 9.06 -14.76
CA ALA A 168 -14.61 8.72 -15.04
C ALA A 168 -13.89 8.22 -13.78
N GLY A 169 -14.00 6.93 -13.52
CA GLY A 169 -13.29 6.24 -12.43
C GLY A 169 -12.08 5.47 -12.96
N SER A 170 -12.28 4.18 -13.32
CA SER A 170 -11.22 3.36 -13.92
C SER A 170 -10.84 3.80 -15.34
N ASP A 171 -11.78 4.36 -16.11
CA ASP A 171 -11.52 4.96 -17.42
C ASP A 171 -11.50 6.49 -17.31
N LEU A 172 -10.28 7.05 -17.24
CA LEU A 172 -10.06 8.50 -17.20
C LEU A 172 -10.21 9.18 -18.57
N ALA A 173 -10.36 8.43 -19.69
CA ALA A 173 -10.62 9.00 -21.00
C ALA A 173 -11.92 9.82 -21.03
N LEU A 174 -12.85 9.54 -20.14
CA LEU A 174 -14.15 10.19 -20.02
C LEU A 174 -14.14 11.47 -19.16
N LEU A 175 -12.99 11.90 -18.66
CA LEU A 175 -12.80 13.08 -17.81
C LEU A 175 -13.29 14.35 -18.53
N LYS A 176 -14.08 15.18 -17.83
CA LYS A 176 -14.74 16.39 -18.32
C LYS A 176 -14.24 17.70 -17.70
N THR A 177 -13.56 17.67 -16.57
CA THR A 177 -12.97 18.87 -15.95
C THR A 177 -12.13 19.62 -16.96
N ARG A 178 -12.29 20.94 -17.04
CA ARG A 178 -11.66 21.84 -18.02
C ARG A 178 -10.67 22.78 -17.37
N ALA A 179 -9.64 23.14 -18.11
CA ALA A 179 -8.63 24.11 -17.75
C ALA A 179 -8.52 25.15 -18.88
N ALA A 180 -9.07 26.35 -18.68
CA ALA A 180 -9.03 27.45 -19.65
C ALA A 180 -7.78 28.30 -19.40
N PRO A 181 -6.86 28.45 -20.39
CA PRO A 181 -5.65 29.24 -20.22
C PRO A 181 -5.98 30.74 -20.04
N GLN A 182 -5.13 31.46 -19.28
CA GLN A 182 -5.21 32.89 -19.02
C GLN A 182 -3.96 33.60 -19.53
N ASP A 183 -4.05 34.92 -19.75
CA ASP A 183 -2.95 35.74 -20.26
C ASP A 183 -1.73 35.79 -19.32
N ASP A 184 -1.92 35.54 -18.03
CA ASP A 184 -0.85 35.50 -17.01
C ASP A 184 -0.15 34.13 -16.90
N GLY A 185 -0.50 33.19 -17.76
CA GLY A 185 0.05 31.83 -17.75
C GLY A 185 -0.61 30.87 -16.73
N SER A 186 -1.60 31.36 -15.96
CA SER A 186 -2.45 30.52 -15.13
C SER A 186 -3.59 29.88 -15.96
N TYR A 187 -4.37 29.02 -15.32
CA TYR A 187 -5.56 28.39 -15.90
C TYR A 187 -6.75 28.57 -14.97
N ARG A 188 -7.95 28.66 -15.56
CA ARG A 188 -9.21 28.58 -14.84
C ARG A 188 -9.77 27.17 -14.91
N ILE A 189 -9.80 26.50 -13.79
CA ILE A 189 -10.25 25.11 -13.67
C ILE A 189 -11.75 25.09 -13.33
N THR A 190 -12.54 24.33 -14.10
CA THR A 190 -13.97 24.15 -13.86
C THR A 190 -14.36 22.69 -13.99
N GLY A 191 -15.16 22.19 -13.03
CA GLY A 191 -15.62 20.80 -13.02
C GLY A 191 -15.90 20.27 -11.64
N GLN A 192 -16.09 18.94 -11.58
CA GLN A 192 -16.38 18.24 -10.33
C GLN A 192 -15.43 17.05 -10.18
N LYS A 193 -14.91 16.85 -8.98
CA LYS A 193 -14.14 15.68 -8.59
C LYS A 193 -14.83 14.99 -7.42
N ILE A 194 -14.87 13.66 -7.43
CA ILE A 194 -15.50 12.84 -6.38
C ILE A 194 -14.50 11.88 -5.76
N PHE A 195 -14.81 11.41 -4.56
CA PHE A 195 -13.97 10.49 -3.78
C PHE A 195 -12.58 11.07 -3.44
N ILE A 196 -12.52 12.38 -3.22
CA ILE A 196 -11.24 13.05 -2.94
C ILE A 196 -10.92 12.91 -1.45
N THR A 197 -9.99 12.02 -1.15
CA THR A 197 -9.48 11.79 0.19
C THR A 197 -8.79 13.04 0.71
N TYR A 198 -9.20 13.50 1.90
CA TYR A 198 -8.75 14.76 2.50
C TYR A 198 -8.85 15.97 1.56
N GLY A 199 -9.86 15.96 0.68
CA GLY A 199 -10.11 17.07 -0.25
C GLY A 199 -10.43 18.39 0.44
N ASP A 200 -10.96 18.33 1.65
CA ASP A 200 -11.05 19.47 2.58
C ASP A 200 -10.92 18.96 4.02
N HIS A 201 -10.31 19.77 4.89
CA HIS A 201 -10.08 19.46 6.30
C HIS A 201 -9.52 20.69 7.04
N ASP A 202 -9.41 20.58 8.38
CA ASP A 202 -8.96 21.66 9.29
C ASP A 202 -7.58 21.38 9.94
N MET A 203 -6.81 20.39 9.45
CA MET A 203 -5.52 20.00 10.05
C MET A 203 -4.34 20.87 9.60
N ALA A 204 -4.44 21.52 8.43
CA ALA A 204 -3.37 22.33 7.84
C ALA A 204 -3.90 23.69 7.34
N GLU A 205 -3.00 24.63 7.09
CA GLU A 205 -3.33 25.98 6.64
C GLU A 205 -3.82 26.01 5.18
N ASN A 206 -3.28 25.15 4.33
CA ASN A 206 -3.59 25.05 2.91
C ASN A 206 -3.64 23.61 2.44
N ILE A 207 -4.32 23.38 1.31
CA ILE A 207 -4.38 22.10 0.63
C ILE A 207 -3.97 22.30 -0.83
N ILE A 208 -3.01 21.53 -1.29
CA ILE A 208 -2.51 21.58 -2.67
C ILE A 208 -3.11 20.41 -3.44
N HIS A 209 -4.09 20.73 -4.29
CA HIS A 209 -4.76 19.73 -5.13
C HIS A 209 -3.98 19.53 -6.43
N LEU A 210 -3.58 18.28 -6.73
CA LEU A 210 -3.13 17.91 -8.07
C LEU A 210 -4.34 17.44 -8.89
N VAL A 211 -4.73 18.24 -9.88
CA VAL A 211 -6.01 18.08 -10.60
C VAL A 211 -5.77 17.70 -12.04
N LEU A 212 -6.38 16.59 -12.50
CA LEU A 212 -6.44 16.24 -13.90
C LEU A 212 -7.56 17.02 -14.61
N ALA A 213 -7.23 17.73 -15.68
CA ALA A 213 -8.17 18.50 -16.48
C ALA A 213 -7.76 18.51 -17.97
N ARG A 214 -8.65 19.01 -18.84
CA ARG A 214 -8.42 19.16 -20.28
C ARG A 214 -8.35 20.63 -20.67
N THR A 215 -7.37 20.99 -21.46
CA THR A 215 -7.33 22.28 -22.17
C THR A 215 -8.32 22.29 -23.34
N PRO A 216 -8.73 23.47 -23.88
CA PRO A 216 -9.76 23.58 -24.94
C PRO A 216 -9.49 22.72 -26.17
N ASP A 217 -8.25 22.69 -26.67
CA ASP A 217 -7.85 22.01 -27.90
C ASP A 217 -7.20 20.62 -27.63
N ALA A 218 -7.41 20.06 -26.45
CA ALA A 218 -6.81 18.80 -26.05
C ALA A 218 -7.30 17.62 -26.91
N PRO A 219 -6.42 16.69 -27.31
CA PRO A 219 -6.80 15.46 -27.98
C PRO A 219 -7.84 14.66 -27.19
N LYS A 220 -8.69 13.91 -27.89
CA LYS A 220 -9.64 12.99 -27.22
C LYS A 220 -8.90 11.86 -26.52
N GLY A 221 -9.57 11.30 -25.50
CA GLY A 221 -9.05 10.15 -24.75
C GLY A 221 -7.99 10.56 -23.72
N VAL A 222 -7.21 9.61 -23.27
CA VAL A 222 -6.22 9.81 -22.19
C VAL A 222 -5.05 10.71 -22.57
N LYS A 223 -4.77 10.83 -23.88
CA LYS A 223 -3.67 11.66 -24.41
C LYS A 223 -3.94 13.17 -24.35
N GLY A 224 -5.15 13.60 -24.00
CA GLY A 224 -5.49 15.02 -23.86
C GLY A 224 -5.68 15.45 -22.40
N ILE A 225 -5.10 14.73 -21.46
CA ILE A 225 -5.22 15.04 -20.03
C ILE A 225 -3.94 15.75 -19.58
N SER A 226 -4.11 16.91 -18.93
CA SER A 226 -3.03 17.71 -18.32
C SER A 226 -3.16 17.71 -16.80
N LEU A 227 -2.07 17.99 -16.10
CA LEU A 227 -2.02 18.02 -14.62
C LEU A 227 -1.79 19.45 -14.12
N PHE A 228 -2.57 19.86 -13.11
CA PHE A 228 -2.53 21.21 -12.57
C PHE A 228 -2.37 21.21 -11.05
N ILE A 229 -1.56 22.14 -10.52
CA ILE A 229 -1.56 22.54 -9.12
C ILE A 229 -2.73 23.51 -8.91
N VAL A 230 -3.66 23.17 -8.02
CA VAL A 230 -4.77 24.04 -7.63
C VAL A 230 -4.77 24.19 -6.10
N PRO A 231 -4.19 25.24 -5.54
CA PRO A 231 -4.17 25.43 -4.10
C PRO A 231 -5.54 25.87 -3.58
N LYS A 232 -5.92 25.45 -2.37
CA LYS A 232 -7.15 25.90 -1.68
C LYS A 232 -7.13 27.42 -1.42
N PHE A 233 -5.98 27.94 -0.99
CA PHE A 233 -5.67 29.36 -0.94
C PHE A 233 -4.49 29.62 -1.86
N LEU A 234 -4.56 30.69 -2.66
CA LEU A 234 -3.43 31.09 -3.50
C LEU A 234 -2.19 31.34 -2.66
N VAL A 235 -1.03 31.16 -3.25
CA VAL A 235 0.26 31.38 -2.61
C VAL A 235 0.87 32.64 -3.20
N ASN A 236 1.08 33.67 -2.37
CA ASN A 236 1.72 34.93 -2.75
C ASN A 236 3.22 34.70 -3.05
N GLU A 237 3.88 35.70 -3.62
CA GLU A 237 5.31 35.64 -3.93
C GLU A 237 6.19 35.46 -2.68
N ASP A 238 5.75 35.99 -1.54
CA ASP A 238 6.42 35.86 -0.23
C ASP A 238 6.16 34.49 0.47
N GLY A 239 5.39 33.59 -0.17
CA GLY A 239 5.04 32.27 0.37
C GLY A 239 3.87 32.27 1.38
N ASN A 240 3.27 33.44 1.65
CA ASN A 240 2.09 33.55 2.50
C ASN A 240 0.80 33.17 1.75
N LEU A 241 -0.24 32.88 2.52
CA LEU A 241 -1.57 32.62 1.94
C LEU A 241 -2.16 33.89 1.35
N GLY A 242 -2.66 33.77 0.12
CA GLY A 242 -3.39 34.81 -0.59
C GLY A 242 -4.91 34.56 -0.59
N ALA A 243 -5.57 35.00 -1.65
CA ALA A 243 -7.01 34.91 -1.82
C ALA A 243 -7.52 33.46 -1.78
N ARG A 244 -8.74 33.27 -1.26
CA ARG A 244 -9.44 31.98 -1.29
C ARG A 244 -9.76 31.58 -2.72
N ASN A 245 -9.22 30.46 -3.17
CA ASN A 245 -9.44 29.96 -4.52
C ASN A 245 -10.88 29.43 -4.72
N ASP A 246 -11.34 29.31 -5.97
CA ASP A 246 -12.69 28.86 -6.31
C ASP A 246 -12.78 27.32 -6.40
N VAL A 247 -12.36 26.67 -5.31
CA VAL A 247 -12.53 25.22 -5.06
C VAL A 247 -13.16 25.03 -3.69
N TYR A 248 -14.22 24.23 -3.58
CA TYR A 248 -14.85 23.98 -2.31
C TYR A 248 -15.41 22.55 -2.18
N CYS A 249 -15.50 22.09 -0.95
CA CYS A 249 -16.11 20.83 -0.60
C CYS A 249 -17.65 20.99 -0.59
N ALA A 250 -18.33 20.26 -1.47
CA ALA A 250 -19.78 20.28 -1.56
C ALA A 250 -20.43 19.30 -0.57
N SER A 251 -19.78 18.17 -0.30
CA SER A 251 -20.23 17.14 0.64
C SER A 251 -19.10 16.18 0.96
N LEU A 252 -19.30 15.37 2.01
CA LEU A 252 -18.49 14.17 2.29
C LEU A 252 -19.30 12.91 2.01
N GLU A 253 -18.62 11.85 1.60
CA GLU A 253 -19.19 10.54 1.40
C GLU A 253 -19.46 9.82 2.73
N HIS A 254 -20.62 9.20 2.88
CA HIS A 254 -20.93 8.27 3.95
C HIS A 254 -20.47 6.86 3.53
N LYS A 255 -19.46 6.31 4.23
CA LYS A 255 -18.69 5.14 3.79
C LYS A 255 -18.89 3.94 4.70
N LEU A 256 -18.55 2.75 4.19
CA LEU A 256 -18.52 1.50 4.95
C LEU A 256 -17.49 1.50 6.09
N GLY A 257 -16.32 2.11 5.85
CA GLY A 257 -15.20 2.17 6.80
C GLY A 257 -14.38 3.44 6.61
N ILE A 258 -13.24 3.51 7.31
CA ILE A 258 -12.34 4.68 7.34
C ILE A 258 -13.09 6.00 7.58
N HIS A 259 -14.04 5.97 8.52
CA HIS A 259 -14.98 7.07 8.76
C HIS A 259 -14.30 8.39 9.14
N GLY A 260 -13.17 8.33 9.85
CA GLY A 260 -12.37 9.50 10.23
C GLY A 260 -11.66 10.18 9.05
N SER A 261 -11.55 9.49 7.89
CA SER A 261 -10.97 10.10 6.67
C SER A 261 -12.06 10.84 5.89
N PRO A 262 -12.00 12.19 5.78
CA PRO A 262 -12.95 12.94 4.96
C PRO A 262 -12.73 12.61 3.49
N THR A 263 -13.78 12.11 2.83
CA THR A 263 -13.78 11.77 1.41
C THR A 263 -14.71 12.74 0.70
N ALA A 264 -14.14 13.74 0.03
CA ALA A 264 -14.86 14.92 -0.42
C ALA A 264 -15.37 14.80 -1.87
N VAL A 265 -16.51 15.45 -2.12
CA VAL A 265 -16.90 15.93 -3.44
C VAL A 265 -16.41 17.36 -3.57
N LEU A 266 -15.51 17.63 -4.52
CA LEU A 266 -14.95 18.96 -4.78
C LEU A 266 -15.54 19.57 -6.04
N LEU A 267 -15.98 20.81 -5.95
CA LEU A 267 -16.44 21.62 -7.07
C LEU A 267 -15.44 22.74 -7.35
N TYR A 268 -15.07 22.86 -8.62
CA TYR A 268 -14.17 23.87 -9.16
C TYR A 268 -14.95 24.82 -10.06
N GLY A 269 -14.78 26.11 -9.86
CA GLY A 269 -15.38 27.09 -10.76
C GLY A 269 -16.86 27.38 -10.51
N SER A 270 -17.26 27.56 -9.24
CA SER A 270 -18.64 27.88 -8.87
C SER A 270 -18.81 29.31 -8.38
N GLY A 271 -17.78 30.14 -8.50
CA GLY A 271 -17.80 31.55 -8.08
C GLY A 271 -17.90 31.76 -6.57
N LYS A 272 -17.45 30.78 -5.78
CA LYS A 272 -17.48 30.82 -4.31
C LYS A 272 -16.17 31.26 -3.67
N GLY A 273 -15.12 31.43 -4.46
CA GLY A 273 -13.84 31.95 -4.02
C GLY A 273 -13.76 33.48 -4.12
N GLU A 274 -12.60 34.01 -3.80
CA GLU A 274 -12.29 35.45 -3.91
C GLU A 274 -11.62 35.81 -5.25
N VAL A 275 -11.35 34.80 -6.09
CA VAL A 275 -10.61 34.92 -7.36
C VAL A 275 -11.53 35.08 -8.59
N GLY A 276 -12.84 35.18 -8.39
CA GLY A 276 -13.84 35.14 -9.46
C GLY A 276 -14.16 33.70 -9.90
N GLU A 277 -14.89 33.54 -11.00
CA GLU A 277 -15.32 32.23 -11.50
C GLU A 277 -14.14 31.45 -12.09
N GLY A 278 -14.03 30.16 -11.72
CA GLY A 278 -12.95 29.27 -12.12
C GLY A 278 -11.79 29.24 -11.14
N ALA A 279 -11.45 28.05 -10.67
CA ALA A 279 -10.32 27.89 -9.74
C ALA A 279 -8.99 28.16 -10.46
N VAL A 280 -8.14 29.00 -9.86
CA VAL A 280 -6.80 29.28 -10.41
C VAL A 280 -5.94 28.03 -10.27
N GLY A 281 -5.36 27.59 -11.38
CA GLY A 281 -4.47 26.43 -11.43
C GLY A 281 -3.21 26.73 -12.25
N TYR A 282 -2.16 25.96 -11.97
CA TYR A 282 -0.86 26.08 -12.62
C TYR A 282 -0.47 24.75 -13.23
N LEU A 283 -0.10 24.74 -14.53
CA LEU A 283 0.30 23.53 -15.22
C LEU A 283 1.56 22.91 -14.59
N ILE A 284 1.56 21.59 -14.42
CA ILE A 284 2.74 20.81 -14.08
C ILE A 284 3.24 20.08 -15.32
N GLY A 285 4.52 20.23 -15.62
CA GLY A 285 5.13 19.63 -16.81
C GLY A 285 4.56 20.22 -18.11
N GLU A 286 4.15 19.37 -19.05
CA GLU A 286 3.65 19.74 -20.36
C GLU A 286 2.16 19.46 -20.51
N GLU A 287 1.46 20.27 -21.32
CA GLU A 287 0.08 19.96 -21.70
C GLU A 287 -0.02 18.59 -22.36
N ASN A 288 -1.15 17.91 -22.07
CA ASN A 288 -1.46 16.59 -22.62
C ASN A 288 -0.54 15.44 -22.17
N ARG A 289 0.34 15.68 -21.18
CA ARG A 289 1.18 14.68 -20.52
C ARG A 289 0.84 14.49 -19.03
N GLY A 290 -0.27 15.03 -18.58
CA GLY A 290 -0.66 14.99 -17.18
C GLY A 290 -0.88 13.58 -16.63
N LEU A 291 -1.31 12.63 -17.47
CA LEU A 291 -1.48 11.25 -17.04
C LEU A 291 -0.13 10.54 -16.80
N GLU A 292 0.90 10.86 -17.58
CA GLU A 292 2.26 10.33 -17.37
C GLU A 292 2.82 10.83 -16.03
N ALA A 293 2.66 12.12 -15.74
CA ALA A 293 3.04 12.70 -14.45
C ALA A 293 2.24 12.09 -13.28
N MET A 294 0.94 11.87 -13.47
CA MET A 294 0.09 11.23 -12.47
C MET A 294 0.43 9.75 -12.25
N PHE A 295 0.95 9.03 -13.24
CA PHE A 295 1.40 7.65 -13.06
C PHE A 295 2.56 7.52 -12.07
N ILE A 296 3.42 8.52 -11.96
CA ILE A 296 4.49 8.57 -10.95
C ILE A 296 3.88 8.51 -9.56
N MET A 297 2.94 9.42 -9.29
CA MET A 297 2.19 9.48 -8.04
C MET A 297 1.37 8.21 -7.80
N MET A 298 0.69 7.71 -8.84
CA MET A 298 -0.13 6.49 -8.73
C MET A 298 0.70 5.25 -8.40
N ASN A 299 1.93 5.10 -8.91
CA ASN A 299 2.78 3.95 -8.56
C ASN A 299 3.25 4.03 -7.11
N ALA A 300 3.60 5.23 -6.62
CA ALA A 300 3.91 5.44 -5.21
C ALA A 300 2.69 5.15 -4.32
N ALA A 301 1.51 5.66 -4.70
CA ALA A 301 0.26 5.42 -4.00
C ALA A 301 -0.14 3.93 -4.00
N ARG A 302 0.01 3.21 -5.12
CA ARG A 302 -0.26 1.76 -5.20
C ARG A 302 0.61 0.96 -4.25
N TYR A 303 1.91 1.26 -4.20
CA TYR A 303 2.82 0.64 -3.24
C TYR A 303 2.39 0.95 -1.79
N ALA A 304 2.10 2.21 -1.48
CA ALA A 304 1.66 2.64 -0.16
C ALA A 304 0.32 1.99 0.26
N VAL A 305 -0.62 1.80 -0.67
CA VAL A 305 -1.86 1.05 -0.42
C VAL A 305 -1.59 -0.43 -0.15
N GLY A 306 -0.57 -1.02 -0.77
CA GLY A 306 -0.10 -2.36 -0.41
C GLY A 306 0.36 -2.43 1.05
N LEU A 307 1.12 -1.44 1.52
CA LEU A 307 1.50 -1.31 2.94
C LEU A 307 0.29 -1.13 3.87
N GLN A 308 -0.77 -0.45 3.42
CA GLN A 308 -2.03 -0.38 4.19
C GLN A 308 -2.66 -1.75 4.39
N GLY A 309 -2.57 -2.63 3.37
CA GLY A 309 -3.02 -4.01 3.49
C GLY A 309 -2.26 -4.77 4.57
N VAL A 310 -0.93 -4.62 4.62
CA VAL A 310 -0.09 -5.20 5.68
C VAL A 310 -0.48 -4.65 7.05
N ALA A 311 -0.64 -3.34 7.14
CA ALA A 311 -0.93 -2.62 8.37
C ALA A 311 -2.28 -3.03 9.01
N VAL A 312 -3.34 -3.11 8.20
CA VAL A 312 -4.67 -3.56 8.68
C VAL A 312 -4.62 -5.03 9.08
N SER A 313 -3.88 -5.87 8.33
CA SER A 313 -3.67 -7.28 8.68
C SER A 313 -2.97 -7.42 10.03
N GLU A 314 -1.90 -6.67 10.26
CA GLU A 314 -1.17 -6.68 11.53
C GLU A 314 -2.07 -6.26 12.70
N ARG A 315 -2.84 -5.21 12.52
CA ARG A 315 -3.77 -4.72 13.54
C ARG A 315 -4.84 -5.75 13.90
N ALA A 316 -5.45 -6.37 12.89
CA ALA A 316 -6.46 -7.41 13.07
C ALA A 316 -5.87 -8.67 13.73
N LEU A 317 -4.66 -9.07 13.32
CA LEU A 317 -3.93 -10.21 13.89
C LEU A 317 -3.64 -10.01 15.37
N GLN A 318 -3.04 -8.87 15.76
CA GLN A 318 -2.73 -8.60 17.17
C GLN A 318 -3.98 -8.62 18.04
N HIS A 319 -5.06 -8.00 17.57
CA HIS A 319 -6.32 -7.96 18.31
C HIS A 319 -6.92 -9.35 18.48
N ALA A 320 -6.95 -10.16 17.41
CA ALA A 320 -7.46 -11.53 17.47
C ALA A 320 -6.60 -12.45 18.34
N ALA A 321 -5.28 -12.36 18.22
CA ALA A 321 -4.35 -13.18 19.01
C ALA A 321 -4.49 -12.92 20.49
N ALA A 322 -4.58 -11.65 20.88
CA ALA A 322 -4.76 -11.31 22.28
C ALA A 322 -6.12 -11.73 22.83
N TYR A 323 -7.20 -11.50 22.08
CA TYR A 323 -8.50 -12.01 22.48
C TYR A 323 -8.49 -13.54 22.67
N ALA A 324 -7.84 -14.26 21.75
CA ALA A 324 -7.77 -15.72 21.80
C ALA A 324 -6.97 -16.24 23.01
N ALA A 325 -5.93 -15.53 23.43
CA ALA A 325 -5.14 -15.86 24.61
C ALA A 325 -5.86 -15.60 25.93
N GLU A 326 -6.77 -14.62 25.97
CA GLU A 326 -7.52 -14.24 27.17
C GLU A 326 -8.87 -14.96 27.29
N ARG A 327 -9.53 -15.25 26.16
CA ARG A 327 -10.85 -15.86 26.13
C ARG A 327 -10.80 -17.34 26.49
N ILE A 328 -11.34 -17.72 27.64
CA ILE A 328 -11.44 -19.10 28.08
C ILE A 328 -12.79 -19.68 27.67
N GLN A 329 -12.78 -20.81 26.90
CA GLN A 329 -14.00 -21.48 26.47
C GLN A 329 -13.71 -22.93 26.02
N GLY A 330 -14.42 -23.87 26.60
CA GLY A 330 -14.28 -25.31 26.27
C GLY A 330 -12.99 -25.95 26.79
N ASN A 331 -12.98 -27.27 26.86
CA ASN A 331 -11.79 -28.04 27.23
C ASN A 331 -10.94 -28.31 25.97
N ALA A 332 -9.63 -28.49 26.16
CA ALA A 332 -8.76 -28.95 25.07
C ALA A 332 -9.21 -30.33 24.55
N LEU A 333 -9.11 -30.55 23.22
CA LEU A 333 -9.54 -31.82 22.61
C LEU A 333 -8.73 -33.03 23.12
N GLU A 334 -7.44 -32.84 23.39
CA GLU A 334 -6.54 -33.84 23.95
C GLU A 334 -6.76 -34.05 25.45
N GLY A 335 -7.65 -33.31 26.07
CA GLY A 335 -7.99 -33.36 27.49
C GLY A 335 -7.34 -32.22 28.30
N SER A 336 -8.10 -31.64 29.21
CA SER A 336 -7.63 -30.64 30.19
C SER A 336 -8.44 -30.73 31.48
N ALA A 337 -7.91 -30.26 32.59
CA ALA A 337 -8.59 -30.24 33.90
C ALA A 337 -9.79 -29.27 33.94
N GLY A 338 -9.95 -28.43 32.92
CA GLY A 338 -11.02 -27.44 32.81
C GLY A 338 -10.92 -26.68 31.49
N PRO A 339 -11.78 -25.66 31.28
CA PRO A 339 -11.73 -24.81 30.08
C PRO A 339 -10.38 -24.14 29.90
N VAL A 340 -9.97 -23.97 28.63
CA VAL A 340 -8.68 -23.39 28.22
C VAL A 340 -8.88 -22.11 27.42
N PRO A 341 -7.85 -21.26 27.27
CA PRO A 341 -7.84 -20.19 26.26
C PRO A 341 -8.14 -20.74 24.87
N ILE A 342 -8.88 -19.98 24.06
CA ILE A 342 -9.36 -20.50 22.77
C ILE A 342 -8.25 -20.68 21.74
N ASP A 343 -7.09 -20.05 21.89
CA ASP A 343 -5.90 -20.29 21.07
C ASP A 343 -5.36 -21.72 21.16
N ARG A 344 -5.76 -22.47 22.21
CA ARG A 344 -5.45 -23.90 22.40
C ARG A 344 -6.31 -24.81 21.51
N HIS A 345 -7.38 -24.30 20.91
CA HIS A 345 -8.21 -25.07 20.00
C HIS A 345 -7.59 -25.11 18.60
N PRO A 346 -7.50 -26.30 17.95
CA PRO A 346 -6.76 -26.46 16.70
C PRO A 346 -7.19 -25.53 15.57
N ASP A 347 -8.49 -25.24 15.41
CA ASP A 347 -8.96 -24.37 14.34
C ASP A 347 -8.69 -22.88 14.62
N VAL A 348 -8.76 -22.47 15.88
CA VAL A 348 -8.35 -21.10 16.27
C VAL A 348 -6.85 -20.91 16.03
N ALA A 349 -6.02 -21.88 16.43
CA ALA A 349 -4.58 -21.87 16.17
C ALA A 349 -4.28 -21.82 14.66
N ARG A 350 -5.02 -22.60 13.84
CA ARG A 350 -4.92 -22.55 12.37
C ARG A 350 -5.27 -21.17 11.81
N MET A 351 -6.38 -20.57 12.26
CA MET A 351 -6.79 -19.23 11.81
C MET A 351 -5.72 -18.19 12.15
N LEU A 352 -5.22 -18.17 13.38
CA LEU A 352 -4.13 -17.26 13.78
C LEU A 352 -2.85 -17.51 12.98
N GLY A 353 -2.50 -18.77 12.70
CA GLY A 353 -1.37 -19.14 11.85
C GLY A 353 -1.50 -18.62 10.41
N VAL A 354 -2.68 -18.73 9.81
CA VAL A 354 -2.98 -18.18 8.46
C VAL A 354 -2.91 -16.66 8.47
N MET A 355 -3.53 -16.01 9.46
CA MET A 355 -3.48 -14.54 9.60
C MET A 355 -2.03 -14.05 9.68
N ARG A 356 -1.21 -14.67 10.53
CA ARG A 356 0.20 -14.34 10.69
C ARG A 356 0.99 -14.57 9.42
N GLY A 357 0.84 -15.73 8.77
CA GLY A 357 1.53 -16.06 7.53
C GLY A 357 1.21 -15.09 6.39
N LEU A 358 -0.06 -14.69 6.22
CA LEU A 358 -0.46 -13.70 5.23
C LEU A 358 0.12 -12.32 5.54
N THR A 359 0.11 -11.89 6.81
CA THR A 359 0.63 -10.59 7.25
C THR A 359 2.14 -10.48 7.07
N GLU A 360 2.90 -11.44 7.65
CA GLU A 360 4.36 -11.44 7.60
C GLU A 360 4.89 -11.68 6.18
N GLY A 361 4.22 -12.53 5.39
CA GLY A 361 4.56 -12.74 3.99
C GLY A 361 4.35 -11.50 3.13
N ALA A 362 3.22 -10.81 3.30
CA ALA A 362 2.95 -9.54 2.60
C ALA A 362 3.93 -8.44 2.99
N ARG A 363 4.26 -8.29 4.30
CA ARG A 363 5.30 -7.37 4.80
C ARG A 363 6.63 -7.62 4.13
N ALA A 364 7.08 -8.86 4.10
CA ALA A 364 8.38 -9.21 3.52
C ALA A 364 8.45 -8.88 2.02
N VAL A 365 7.39 -9.18 1.24
CA VAL A 365 7.33 -8.81 -0.18
C VAL A 365 7.37 -7.29 -0.36
N ALA A 366 6.64 -6.53 0.48
CA ALA A 366 6.62 -5.09 0.40
C ALA A 366 7.98 -4.45 0.71
N TYR A 367 8.68 -4.92 1.75
CA TYR A 367 9.99 -4.35 2.13
C TYR A 367 11.09 -4.74 1.14
N VAL A 368 11.09 -5.96 0.62
CA VAL A 368 11.98 -6.36 -0.48
C VAL A 368 11.78 -5.47 -1.70
N ALA A 369 10.53 -5.16 -2.06
CA ALA A 369 10.23 -4.24 -3.16
C ALA A 369 10.75 -2.82 -2.86
N ALA A 370 10.69 -2.32 -1.61
CA ALA A 370 11.25 -1.03 -1.23
C ALA A 370 12.78 -0.98 -1.40
N GLY A 371 13.49 -2.06 -1.04
CA GLY A 371 14.93 -2.17 -1.27
C GLY A 371 15.29 -2.06 -2.76
N TYR A 372 14.52 -2.72 -3.63
CA TYR A 372 14.69 -2.56 -5.09
C TYR A 372 14.38 -1.15 -5.58
N ARG A 373 13.46 -0.43 -4.94
CA ARG A 373 13.19 0.98 -5.27
C ARG A 373 14.41 1.88 -5.01
N ASP A 374 15.09 1.69 -3.88
CA ASP A 374 16.32 2.41 -3.56
C ASP A 374 17.46 2.05 -4.52
N LYS A 375 17.65 0.75 -4.80
CA LYS A 375 18.63 0.27 -5.79
C LYS A 375 18.34 0.85 -7.19
N ALA A 376 17.08 0.93 -7.61
CA ALA A 376 16.66 1.53 -8.88
C ALA A 376 16.96 3.03 -8.99
N ALA A 377 16.95 3.74 -7.86
CA ALA A 377 17.24 5.17 -7.82
C ALA A 377 18.75 5.47 -7.71
N ARG A 378 19.53 4.64 -6.99
CA ARG A 378 20.85 5.02 -6.49
C ARG A 378 21.99 4.05 -6.82
N ALA A 379 21.76 2.86 -7.37
CA ALA A 379 22.87 1.97 -7.73
C ALA A 379 23.83 2.68 -8.71
N ALA A 380 25.15 2.48 -8.53
CA ALA A 380 26.15 3.19 -9.30
C ALA A 380 26.11 2.85 -10.81
N ASP A 381 25.86 1.58 -11.13
CA ASP A 381 25.76 1.08 -12.51
C ASP A 381 24.33 1.24 -13.08
N GLU A 382 24.24 1.73 -14.33
CA GLU A 382 22.96 1.92 -15.02
C GLU A 382 22.21 0.61 -15.28
N ALA A 383 22.92 -0.47 -15.59
CA ALA A 383 22.31 -1.78 -15.80
C ALA A 383 21.69 -2.30 -14.50
N ALA A 384 22.39 -2.15 -13.36
CA ALA A 384 21.87 -2.49 -12.04
C ALA A 384 20.64 -1.64 -11.67
N ARG A 385 20.65 -0.34 -11.99
CA ARG A 385 19.45 0.53 -11.81
C ARG A 385 18.28 0.06 -12.63
N ALA A 386 18.51 -0.28 -13.91
CA ALA A 386 17.47 -0.74 -14.83
C ALA A 386 16.86 -2.07 -14.38
N GLU A 387 17.69 -3.03 -13.95
CA GLU A 387 17.26 -4.30 -13.40
C GLU A 387 16.43 -4.12 -12.12
N ALA A 388 16.95 -3.36 -11.17
CA ALA A 388 16.23 -3.08 -9.92
C ALA A 388 14.89 -2.38 -10.17
N ARG A 389 14.84 -1.44 -11.13
CA ARG A 389 13.60 -0.78 -11.55
C ARG A 389 12.59 -1.77 -12.13
N ALA A 390 13.03 -2.68 -12.99
CA ALA A 390 12.16 -3.70 -13.57
C ALA A 390 11.55 -4.61 -12.49
N ILE A 391 12.36 -5.04 -11.51
CA ILE A 391 11.91 -5.86 -10.38
C ILE A 391 10.95 -5.06 -9.48
N TYR A 392 11.27 -3.81 -9.12
CA TYR A 392 10.38 -2.97 -8.31
C TYR A 392 9.02 -2.79 -8.98
N GLU A 393 9.02 -2.38 -10.26
CA GLU A 393 7.80 -2.18 -11.03
C GLU A 393 6.96 -3.46 -11.19
N TYR A 394 7.62 -4.61 -11.29
CA TYR A 394 6.98 -5.92 -11.30
C TYR A 394 6.33 -6.24 -9.96
N CYS A 395 6.96 -5.88 -8.85
CA CYS A 395 6.44 -6.12 -7.50
C CYS A 395 5.26 -5.22 -7.13
N VAL A 396 5.17 -3.98 -7.64
CA VAL A 396 4.11 -3.02 -7.25
C VAL A 396 2.69 -3.60 -7.35
N PRO A 397 2.23 -4.18 -8.47
CA PRO A 397 0.90 -4.78 -8.55
C PRO A 397 0.73 -5.98 -7.61
N ILE A 398 1.79 -6.78 -7.36
CA ILE A 398 1.78 -7.88 -6.39
C ILE A 398 1.58 -7.31 -4.98
N VAL A 399 2.41 -6.36 -4.57
CA VAL A 399 2.33 -5.71 -3.24
C VAL A 399 0.93 -5.12 -3.04
N LYS A 400 0.41 -4.36 -4.02
CA LYS A 400 -0.91 -3.74 -3.90
C LYS A 400 -2.03 -4.78 -3.81
N ALA A 401 -2.13 -5.69 -4.75
CA ALA A 401 -3.28 -6.59 -4.84
C ALA A 401 -3.24 -7.69 -3.78
N PHE A 402 -2.11 -8.39 -3.63
CA PHE A 402 -2.00 -9.48 -2.68
C PHE A 402 -2.16 -9.01 -1.23
N SER A 403 -1.48 -7.91 -0.84
CA SER A 403 -1.59 -7.43 0.54
C SER A 403 -3.00 -6.94 0.87
N THR A 404 -3.67 -6.25 -0.06
CA THR A 404 -5.01 -5.71 0.19
C THR A 404 -6.09 -6.78 0.19
N GLU A 405 -6.05 -7.77 -0.72
CA GLU A 405 -6.98 -8.92 -0.68
C GLU A 405 -6.73 -9.78 0.56
N SER A 406 -5.46 -10.02 0.91
CA SER A 406 -5.11 -10.73 2.15
C SER A 406 -5.61 -10.01 3.38
N SER A 407 -5.61 -8.67 3.40
CA SER A 407 -6.10 -7.91 4.55
C SER A 407 -7.60 -8.11 4.81
N VAL A 408 -8.39 -8.27 3.76
CA VAL A 408 -9.82 -8.57 3.88
C VAL A 408 -10.01 -9.97 4.47
N GLU A 409 -9.23 -10.97 4.04
CA GLU A 409 -9.26 -12.32 4.60
C GLU A 409 -8.82 -12.32 6.07
N VAL A 410 -7.70 -11.67 6.38
CA VAL A 410 -7.16 -11.57 7.74
C VAL A 410 -8.14 -10.88 8.69
N ALA A 411 -8.72 -9.75 8.28
CA ALA A 411 -9.71 -9.05 9.10
C ALA A 411 -10.99 -9.86 9.30
N SER A 412 -11.44 -10.61 8.28
CA SER A 412 -12.57 -11.54 8.38
C SER A 412 -12.29 -12.69 9.37
N LEU A 413 -11.10 -13.29 9.29
CA LEU A 413 -10.66 -14.31 10.25
C LEU A 413 -10.56 -13.72 11.67
N GLY A 414 -10.13 -12.46 11.80
CA GLY A 414 -10.13 -11.75 13.07
C GLY A 414 -11.53 -11.68 13.71
N VAL A 415 -12.55 -11.31 12.93
CA VAL A 415 -13.95 -11.35 13.38
C VAL A 415 -14.35 -12.78 13.79
N GLN A 416 -13.97 -13.80 13.00
CA GLN A 416 -14.28 -15.19 13.29
C GLN A 416 -13.64 -15.68 14.58
N VAL A 417 -12.38 -15.33 14.85
CA VAL A 417 -11.68 -15.68 16.12
C VAL A 417 -12.40 -15.11 17.34
N HIS A 418 -12.95 -13.90 17.24
CA HIS A 418 -13.73 -13.28 18.31
C HIS A 418 -15.12 -13.93 18.50
N GLY A 419 -15.60 -14.76 17.54
CA GLY A 419 -16.94 -15.34 17.58
C GLY A 419 -18.04 -14.27 17.58
N GLY A 420 -19.09 -14.47 18.36
CA GLY A 420 -20.20 -13.49 18.46
C GLY A 420 -19.74 -12.09 18.85
N MET A 421 -18.69 -11.98 19.67
CA MET A 421 -18.12 -10.69 20.08
C MET A 421 -17.46 -9.96 18.89
N GLY A 422 -16.95 -10.67 17.89
CA GLY A 422 -16.40 -10.07 16.69
C GLY A 422 -17.43 -9.33 15.81
N PHE A 423 -18.70 -9.68 15.96
CA PHE A 423 -19.82 -9.03 15.26
C PHE A 423 -20.36 -7.79 16.00
N ILE A 424 -19.87 -7.56 17.23
CA ILE A 424 -20.27 -6.42 18.06
C ILE A 424 -19.29 -5.27 17.81
N GLU A 425 -19.81 -4.10 17.40
CA GLU A 425 -19.00 -2.92 17.03
C GLU A 425 -18.04 -2.47 18.15
N GLU A 426 -18.48 -2.51 19.41
CA GLU A 426 -17.72 -2.07 20.58
C GLU A 426 -16.45 -2.90 20.79
N THR A 427 -16.40 -4.14 20.30
CA THR A 427 -15.19 -4.98 20.35
C THR A 427 -14.06 -4.42 19.48
N GLY A 428 -14.41 -3.74 18.37
CA GLY A 428 -13.46 -3.13 17.44
C GLY A 428 -12.98 -4.07 16.33
N ALA A 429 -13.21 -5.38 16.38
CA ALA A 429 -12.83 -6.32 15.32
C ALA A 429 -13.54 -6.01 13.99
N ALA A 430 -14.81 -5.61 14.04
CA ALA A 430 -15.61 -5.23 12.90
C ALA A 430 -15.05 -4.01 12.15
N GLN A 431 -14.44 -3.06 12.85
CA GLN A 431 -13.81 -1.89 12.25
C GLN A 431 -12.73 -2.30 11.24
N TYR A 432 -11.82 -3.20 11.61
CA TYR A 432 -10.74 -3.63 10.70
C TYR A 432 -11.27 -4.28 9.43
N TYR A 433 -12.34 -5.06 9.53
CA TYR A 433 -12.98 -5.67 8.36
C TYR A 433 -13.63 -4.64 7.44
N ARG A 434 -14.33 -3.63 8.01
CA ARG A 434 -14.92 -2.51 7.25
C ARG A 434 -13.84 -1.67 6.57
N ASP A 435 -12.77 -1.34 7.29
CA ASP A 435 -11.66 -0.53 6.80
C ASP A 435 -10.85 -1.26 5.73
N ALA A 436 -10.59 -2.57 5.89
CA ALA A 436 -9.88 -3.37 4.89
C ALA A 436 -10.59 -3.38 3.52
N ARG A 437 -11.93 -3.28 3.50
CA ARG A 437 -12.69 -3.52 2.26
C ARG A 437 -12.46 -2.50 1.17
N ILE A 438 -12.03 -1.28 1.49
CA ILE A 438 -11.72 -0.25 0.48
C ILE A 438 -10.38 -0.52 -0.22
N LEU A 439 -9.44 -1.18 0.43
CA LEU A 439 -8.05 -1.33 -0.03
C LEU A 439 -7.94 -2.05 -1.40
N PRO A 440 -8.69 -3.13 -1.70
CA PRO A 440 -8.70 -3.72 -3.03
C PRO A 440 -9.38 -2.86 -4.11
N ILE A 441 -10.10 -1.79 -3.73
CA ILE A 441 -10.95 -1.00 -4.63
C ILE A 441 -10.24 0.26 -5.12
N TYR A 442 -9.78 1.13 -4.21
CA TYR A 442 -9.21 2.42 -4.58
C TYR A 442 -7.76 2.30 -5.09
N GLU A 443 -7.24 3.38 -5.69
CA GLU A 443 -5.91 3.44 -6.34
C GLU A 443 -5.70 2.35 -7.40
N GLY A 444 -6.77 2.02 -8.10
CA GLY A 444 -6.84 0.93 -9.08
C GLY A 444 -7.24 -0.40 -8.42
N THR A 445 -8.38 -0.91 -8.87
CA THR A 445 -8.93 -2.18 -8.38
C THR A 445 -7.96 -3.34 -8.57
N THR A 446 -8.18 -4.44 -7.86
CA THR A 446 -7.41 -5.68 -8.05
C THR A 446 -7.33 -6.09 -9.52
N ALA A 447 -8.43 -5.94 -10.29
CA ALA A 447 -8.44 -6.22 -11.73
C ALA A 447 -7.56 -5.26 -12.54
N ILE A 448 -7.50 -3.98 -12.18
CA ILE A 448 -6.59 -3.01 -12.83
C ILE A 448 -5.12 -3.38 -12.56
N GLN A 449 -4.79 -3.79 -11.33
CA GLN A 449 -3.45 -4.28 -11.00
C GLN A 449 -3.13 -5.56 -11.79
N ALA A 450 -4.08 -6.47 -11.90
CA ALA A 450 -3.91 -7.73 -12.63
C ALA A 450 -3.72 -7.51 -14.14
N ASN A 451 -4.47 -6.58 -14.73
CA ASN A 451 -4.32 -6.23 -16.14
C ASN A 451 -2.96 -5.56 -16.41
N ASP A 452 -2.51 -4.69 -15.50
CA ASP A 452 -1.18 -4.08 -15.57
C ASP A 452 -0.08 -5.16 -15.44
N PHE A 453 -0.24 -6.10 -14.52
CA PHE A 453 0.69 -7.20 -14.28
C PHE A 453 0.85 -8.08 -15.52
N ILE A 454 -0.26 -8.55 -16.11
CA ILE A 454 -0.19 -9.37 -17.33
C ILE A 454 0.38 -8.55 -18.49
N GLY A 455 -0.23 -7.40 -18.80
CA GLY A 455 0.09 -6.67 -20.03
C GLY A 455 1.47 -6.03 -20.02
N ARG A 456 1.87 -5.44 -18.90
CA ARG A 456 3.10 -4.63 -18.80
C ARG A 456 4.25 -5.34 -18.09
N LYS A 457 3.97 -6.29 -17.19
CA LYS A 457 5.00 -6.92 -16.35
C LYS A 457 5.32 -8.37 -16.76
N ILE A 458 4.46 -9.00 -17.58
CA ILE A 458 4.71 -10.33 -18.15
C ILE A 458 4.85 -10.26 -19.68
N VAL A 459 3.84 -9.73 -20.38
CA VAL A 459 3.81 -9.79 -21.85
C VAL A 459 4.87 -8.88 -22.47
N ARG A 460 5.04 -7.66 -21.95
CA ARG A 460 5.93 -6.65 -22.55
C ARG A 460 7.41 -7.05 -22.53
N ASP A 461 7.88 -7.70 -21.45
CA ASP A 461 9.26 -8.17 -21.31
C ASP A 461 9.45 -9.65 -21.69
N GLY A 462 8.40 -10.28 -22.19
CA GLY A 462 8.40 -11.70 -22.54
C GLY A 462 8.55 -12.62 -21.33
N GLY A 463 8.22 -12.14 -20.12
CA GLY A 463 8.29 -12.89 -18.86
C GLY A 463 9.69 -12.99 -18.28
N ALA A 464 10.62 -12.13 -18.66
CA ALA A 464 12.01 -12.19 -18.21
C ALA A 464 12.13 -12.00 -16.69
N VAL A 465 11.51 -10.95 -16.13
CA VAL A 465 11.52 -10.71 -14.68
C VAL A 465 10.84 -11.85 -13.94
N ALA A 466 9.68 -12.31 -14.40
CA ALA A 466 8.95 -13.42 -13.77
C ALA A 466 9.83 -14.69 -13.68
N ARG A 467 10.52 -15.05 -14.77
CA ARG A 467 11.44 -16.23 -14.77
C ARG A 467 12.63 -16.04 -13.82
N GLY A 468 13.18 -14.82 -13.71
CA GLY A 468 14.23 -14.50 -12.73
C GLY A 468 13.75 -14.74 -11.29
N GLN A 469 12.54 -14.27 -10.96
CA GLN A 469 11.95 -14.48 -9.63
C GLN A 469 11.67 -15.98 -9.35
N ILE A 470 11.19 -16.73 -10.33
CA ILE A 470 11.00 -18.19 -10.23
C ILE A 470 12.35 -18.90 -10.02
N GLY A 471 13.41 -18.44 -10.69
CA GLY A 471 14.79 -18.91 -10.46
C GLY A 471 15.20 -18.76 -9.00
N GLY A 472 15.02 -17.57 -8.42
CA GLY A 472 15.31 -17.31 -7.00
C GLY A 472 14.48 -18.17 -6.03
N MET A 473 13.22 -18.48 -6.37
CA MET A 473 12.40 -19.44 -5.60
C MET A 473 13.03 -20.83 -5.60
N ARG A 474 13.50 -21.31 -6.76
CA ARG A 474 14.16 -22.62 -6.89
C ARG A 474 15.50 -22.69 -6.17
N ASP A 475 16.28 -21.60 -6.19
CA ASP A 475 17.53 -21.52 -5.43
C ASP A 475 17.24 -21.63 -3.92
N THR A 476 16.18 -20.97 -3.45
CA THR A 476 15.73 -21.09 -2.06
C THR A 476 15.26 -22.51 -1.72
N VAL A 477 14.54 -23.19 -2.62
CA VAL A 477 14.16 -24.62 -2.46
C VAL A 477 15.41 -25.49 -2.28
N ALA A 478 16.43 -25.30 -3.11
CA ALA A 478 17.69 -26.04 -3.00
C ALA A 478 18.40 -25.78 -1.66
N ALA A 479 18.42 -24.53 -1.21
CA ALA A 479 19.01 -24.13 0.07
C ALA A 479 18.26 -24.75 1.27
N LEU A 480 16.92 -24.76 1.25
CA LEU A 480 16.10 -25.40 2.29
C LEU A 480 16.40 -26.91 2.43
N ARG A 481 16.52 -27.60 1.31
CA ARG A 481 16.86 -29.04 1.29
C ARG A 481 18.29 -29.33 1.77
N ALA A 482 19.22 -28.41 1.54
CA ALA A 482 20.61 -28.52 1.97
C ALA A 482 20.83 -28.18 3.46
N ALA A 483 19.90 -27.49 4.11
CA ALA A 483 20.08 -26.95 5.44
C ALA A 483 20.25 -28.02 6.54
N GLY A 484 19.51 -29.12 6.50
CA GLY A 484 19.60 -30.23 7.49
C GLY A 484 19.22 -29.79 8.91
N GLY A 485 19.68 -30.55 9.94
CA GLY A 485 19.49 -30.19 11.35
C GLY A 485 18.11 -30.54 11.94
N ASP A 486 17.81 -29.99 13.11
CA ASP A 486 16.60 -30.33 13.89
C ASP A 486 15.30 -29.89 13.20
N HIS A 487 15.36 -28.89 12.34
CA HIS A 487 14.21 -28.37 11.57
C HIS A 487 14.10 -28.97 10.17
N ALA A 488 14.95 -29.96 9.78
CA ALA A 488 15.03 -30.51 8.41
C ALA A 488 13.66 -30.95 7.85
N GLN A 489 12.80 -31.55 8.67
CA GLN A 489 11.45 -31.96 8.25
C GLN A 489 10.55 -30.76 7.91
N ALA A 490 10.61 -29.69 8.71
CA ALA A 490 9.87 -28.46 8.47
C ALA A 490 10.37 -27.75 7.21
N LEU A 491 11.69 -27.65 7.04
CA LEU A 491 12.32 -27.02 5.88
C LEU A 491 12.01 -27.79 4.57
N GLU A 492 12.01 -29.13 4.59
CA GLU A 492 11.62 -29.92 3.42
C GLU A 492 10.13 -29.74 3.06
N LEU A 493 9.25 -29.63 4.06
CA LEU A 493 7.83 -29.33 3.80
C LEU A 493 7.68 -27.98 3.10
N ILE A 494 8.38 -26.93 3.61
CA ILE A 494 8.38 -25.59 3.01
C ILE A 494 8.94 -25.66 1.58
N ALA A 495 10.07 -26.34 1.38
CA ALA A 495 10.73 -26.50 0.08
C ALA A 495 9.79 -27.13 -0.96
N ARG A 496 9.17 -28.24 -0.64
CA ARG A 496 8.24 -28.93 -1.52
C ARG A 496 7.06 -28.04 -1.91
N ARG A 497 6.45 -27.35 -0.95
CA ARG A 497 5.29 -26.49 -1.21
C ARG A 497 5.65 -25.23 -2.01
N LEU A 498 6.85 -24.69 -1.79
CA LEU A 498 7.35 -23.57 -2.60
C LEU A 498 7.66 -24.01 -4.03
N GLU A 499 8.22 -25.21 -4.22
CA GLU A 499 8.48 -25.78 -5.55
C GLU A 499 7.17 -26.00 -6.33
N ASP A 500 6.13 -26.56 -5.66
CA ASP A 500 4.80 -26.72 -6.25
C ASP A 500 4.22 -25.37 -6.72
N ALA A 501 4.34 -24.32 -5.87
CA ALA A 501 3.84 -23.00 -6.19
C ALA A 501 4.65 -22.30 -7.30
N ALA A 502 5.98 -22.44 -7.30
CA ALA A 502 6.86 -21.93 -8.36
C ALA A 502 6.55 -22.60 -9.71
N GLY A 503 6.32 -23.92 -9.72
CA GLY A 503 5.91 -24.66 -10.92
C GLY A 503 4.55 -24.21 -11.46
N ALA A 504 3.56 -24.01 -10.58
CA ALA A 504 2.25 -23.49 -10.98
C ALA A 504 2.35 -22.07 -11.55
N TYR A 505 3.20 -21.23 -10.94
CA TYR A 505 3.41 -19.86 -11.42
C TYR A 505 4.16 -19.82 -12.76
N GLU A 506 5.18 -20.67 -12.97
CA GLU A 506 5.87 -20.81 -14.24
C GLU A 506 4.91 -21.24 -15.37
N ALA A 507 4.06 -22.24 -15.10
CA ALA A 507 3.04 -22.67 -16.03
C ALA A 507 2.05 -21.55 -16.40
N ALA A 508 1.63 -20.73 -15.42
CA ALA A 508 0.76 -19.58 -15.65
C ALA A 508 1.43 -18.51 -16.55
N VAL A 509 2.70 -18.19 -16.31
CA VAL A 509 3.47 -17.26 -17.15
C VAL A 509 3.60 -17.79 -18.58
N ALA A 510 3.92 -19.08 -18.73
CA ALA A 510 4.01 -19.71 -20.04
C ALA A 510 2.67 -19.71 -20.79
N PHE A 511 1.56 -19.99 -20.09
CA PHE A 511 0.20 -19.94 -20.65
C PHE A 511 -0.13 -18.52 -21.16
N VAL A 512 0.11 -17.48 -20.36
CA VAL A 512 -0.13 -16.07 -20.76
C VAL A 512 0.63 -15.73 -22.02
N LEU A 513 1.93 -16.04 -22.07
CA LEU A 513 2.79 -15.71 -23.22
C LEU A 513 2.40 -16.47 -24.50
N ALA A 514 1.95 -17.72 -24.37
CA ALA A 514 1.55 -18.53 -25.50
C ALA A 514 0.21 -18.07 -26.12
N HIS A 515 -0.75 -17.64 -25.29
CA HIS A 515 -2.13 -17.46 -25.74
C HIS A 515 -2.59 -15.98 -25.86
N VAL A 516 -1.85 -15.02 -25.28
CA VAL A 516 -2.32 -13.61 -25.23
C VAL A 516 -2.55 -12.98 -26.60
N ARG A 517 -1.86 -13.43 -27.65
CA ARG A 517 -2.02 -12.91 -29.03
C ARG A 517 -3.23 -13.52 -29.74
N GLU A 518 -3.62 -14.74 -29.40
CA GLU A 518 -4.69 -15.49 -30.07
C GLU A 518 -6.03 -15.30 -29.35
N ASP A 519 -6.02 -15.25 -28.02
CA ASP A 519 -7.21 -15.10 -27.17
C ASP A 519 -6.93 -14.15 -26.01
N ILE A 520 -6.81 -12.86 -26.29
CA ILE A 520 -6.57 -11.82 -25.28
C ILE A 520 -7.64 -11.83 -24.17
N ARG A 521 -8.92 -12.01 -24.54
CA ARG A 521 -10.02 -12.00 -23.59
C ARG A 521 -9.93 -13.20 -22.63
N GLY A 522 -9.71 -14.40 -23.17
CA GLY A 522 -9.57 -15.61 -22.38
C GLY A 522 -8.40 -15.51 -21.40
N VAL A 523 -7.24 -15.00 -21.83
CA VAL A 523 -6.08 -14.78 -20.96
C VAL A 523 -6.42 -13.77 -19.85
N PHE A 524 -7.07 -12.67 -20.16
CA PHE A 524 -7.40 -11.63 -19.17
C PHE A 524 -8.53 -12.04 -18.21
N THR A 525 -9.35 -13.04 -18.54
CA THR A 525 -10.27 -13.66 -17.59
C THR A 525 -9.51 -14.31 -16.42
N GLY A 526 -8.31 -14.87 -16.69
CA GLY A 526 -7.39 -15.40 -15.69
C GLY A 526 -6.49 -14.36 -15.00
N SER A 527 -6.65 -13.06 -15.25
CA SER A 527 -5.70 -12.03 -14.78
C SER A 527 -5.60 -11.93 -13.26
N VAL A 528 -6.72 -11.87 -12.57
CA VAL A 528 -6.76 -11.80 -11.09
C VAL A 528 -6.22 -13.08 -10.46
N PRO A 529 -6.65 -14.30 -10.86
CA PRO A 529 -6.01 -15.54 -10.42
C PRO A 529 -4.49 -15.57 -10.63
N CYS A 530 -3.99 -15.06 -11.79
CA CYS A 530 -2.55 -15.01 -12.08
C CYS A 530 -1.80 -14.08 -11.12
N LEU A 531 -2.32 -12.90 -10.85
CA LEU A 531 -1.72 -11.95 -9.89
C LEU A 531 -1.75 -12.49 -8.46
N MET A 532 -2.85 -13.13 -8.04
CA MET A 532 -2.95 -13.75 -6.71
C MET A 532 -2.03 -14.96 -6.58
N LEU A 533 -1.83 -15.75 -7.65
CA LEU A 533 -0.85 -16.84 -7.69
C LEU A 533 0.57 -16.29 -7.50
N ALA A 534 0.92 -15.24 -8.25
CA ALA A 534 2.22 -14.57 -8.09
C ALA A 534 2.42 -14.07 -6.65
N GLY A 535 1.42 -13.39 -6.06
CA GLY A 535 1.48 -12.92 -4.68
C GLY A 535 1.64 -14.05 -3.67
N THR A 536 0.87 -15.13 -3.82
CA THR A 536 0.96 -16.33 -2.97
C THR A 536 2.34 -16.97 -3.03
N ALA A 537 2.92 -17.12 -4.23
CA ALA A 537 4.25 -17.69 -4.42
C ALA A 537 5.35 -16.77 -3.86
N HIS A 538 5.28 -15.45 -4.10
CA HIS A 538 6.28 -14.49 -3.59
C HIS A 538 6.26 -14.40 -2.07
N ALA A 539 5.10 -14.33 -1.44
CA ALA A 539 4.99 -14.32 0.03
C ALA A 539 5.53 -15.62 0.64
N GLY A 540 5.20 -16.77 0.05
CA GLY A 540 5.76 -18.06 0.44
C GLY A 540 7.27 -18.15 0.27
N TRP A 541 7.80 -17.56 -0.80
CA TRP A 541 9.25 -17.48 -1.03
C TRP A 541 9.93 -16.64 0.06
N GLN A 542 9.40 -15.46 0.39
CA GLN A 542 10.00 -14.63 1.43
C GLN A 542 9.93 -15.29 2.82
N LEU A 543 8.82 -15.99 3.14
CA LEU A 543 8.72 -16.76 4.39
C LEU A 543 9.67 -17.96 4.41
N ALA A 544 9.94 -18.58 3.27
CA ALA A 544 10.94 -19.64 3.14
C ALA A 544 12.37 -19.11 3.40
N ARG A 545 12.72 -17.93 2.86
CA ARG A 545 13.97 -17.22 3.17
C ARG A 545 14.06 -16.88 4.67
N ALA A 546 12.95 -16.41 5.26
CA ALA A 546 12.87 -16.13 6.69
C ALA A 546 13.11 -17.39 7.53
N ALA A 547 12.56 -18.54 7.14
CA ALA A 547 12.80 -19.81 7.82
C ALA A 547 14.27 -20.24 7.75
N LEU A 548 14.93 -20.07 6.59
CA LEU A 548 16.38 -20.33 6.44
C LEU A 548 17.24 -19.44 7.35
N ALA A 549 16.97 -18.14 7.37
CA ALA A 549 17.69 -17.19 8.21
C ALA A 549 17.50 -17.53 9.70
N ALA A 550 16.26 -17.83 10.10
CA ALA A 550 15.94 -18.23 11.47
C ALA A 550 16.60 -19.55 11.90
N ASP A 551 16.58 -20.57 11.03
CA ASP A 551 17.27 -21.84 11.27
C ASP A 551 18.79 -21.63 11.39
N GLY A 552 19.37 -20.77 10.53
CA GLY A 552 20.77 -20.37 10.60
C GLY A 552 21.13 -19.73 11.94
N ALA A 553 20.29 -18.80 12.44
CA ALA A 553 20.47 -18.17 13.74
C ALA A 553 20.40 -19.17 14.91
N ILE A 554 19.43 -20.10 14.89
CA ILE A 554 19.30 -21.15 15.90
C ILE A 554 20.54 -22.05 15.89
N ARG A 555 21.01 -22.48 14.72
CA ARG A 555 22.24 -23.28 14.59
C ARG A 555 23.50 -22.53 15.02
N ALA A 556 23.51 -21.21 14.91
CA ALA A 556 24.56 -20.34 15.45
C ALA A 556 24.46 -20.12 16.96
N GLY A 557 23.48 -20.73 17.64
CA GLY A 557 23.31 -20.71 19.10
C GLY A 557 22.27 -19.72 19.62
N SER A 558 21.44 -19.12 18.77
CA SER A 558 20.34 -18.26 19.24
C SER A 558 19.31 -19.08 20.01
N THR A 559 18.92 -18.58 21.18
CA THR A 559 17.84 -19.12 22.03
C THR A 559 16.58 -18.26 22.00
N ASP A 560 16.56 -17.21 21.18
CA ASP A 560 15.39 -16.35 21.05
C ASP A 560 14.22 -17.12 20.42
N PRO A 561 13.06 -17.24 21.11
CA PRO A 561 11.89 -17.95 20.59
C PRO A 561 11.32 -17.32 19.30
N PHE A 562 11.68 -16.10 19.00
CA PHE A 562 11.32 -15.42 17.76
C PHE A 562 11.71 -16.23 16.53
N HIS A 563 12.94 -16.79 16.50
CA HIS A 563 13.42 -17.57 15.36
C HIS A 563 12.61 -18.85 15.14
N ALA A 564 12.28 -19.57 16.22
CA ALA A 564 11.38 -20.73 16.13
C ALA A 564 9.98 -20.31 15.64
N GLY A 565 9.50 -19.14 16.05
CA GLY A 565 8.26 -18.54 15.58
C GLY A 565 8.27 -18.25 14.07
N LYS A 566 9.38 -17.79 13.50
CA LYS A 566 9.51 -17.56 12.05
C LYS A 566 9.41 -18.87 11.25
N ILE A 567 10.07 -19.94 11.71
CA ILE A 567 9.95 -21.25 11.09
C ILE A 567 8.49 -21.77 11.17
N ALA A 568 7.85 -21.64 12.34
CA ALA A 568 6.46 -22.04 12.51
C ALA A 568 5.51 -21.26 11.60
N THR A 569 5.70 -19.94 11.44
CA THR A 569 4.92 -19.11 10.50
C THR A 569 5.08 -19.60 9.06
N ALA A 570 6.29 -19.89 8.61
CA ALA A 570 6.55 -20.42 7.27
C ALA A 570 5.90 -21.79 7.05
N VAL A 571 5.91 -22.67 8.07
CA VAL A 571 5.21 -23.97 8.03
C VAL A 571 3.70 -23.78 7.91
N GLN A 572 3.09 -22.89 8.70
CA GLN A 572 1.65 -22.59 8.63
C GLN A 572 1.25 -22.09 7.23
N TYR A 573 2.06 -21.18 6.67
CA TYR A 573 1.83 -20.67 5.31
C TYR A 573 1.99 -21.78 4.26
N ALA A 574 3.02 -22.63 4.39
CA ALA A 574 3.28 -23.75 3.48
C ALA A 574 2.15 -24.79 3.49
N VAL A 575 1.51 -25.00 4.64
CA VAL A 575 0.41 -25.97 4.79
C VAL A 575 -0.93 -25.40 4.33
N HIS A 576 -1.24 -24.15 4.68
CA HIS A 576 -2.59 -23.61 4.56
C HIS A 576 -2.78 -22.59 3.42
N VAL A 577 -1.70 -21.99 2.92
CA VAL A 577 -1.78 -20.94 1.88
C VAL A 577 -1.14 -21.36 0.57
N LEU A 578 0.10 -21.87 0.55
CA LEU A 578 0.77 -22.27 -0.69
C LEU A 578 -0.01 -23.29 -1.55
N PRO A 579 -0.78 -24.26 -1.00
CA PRO A 579 -1.60 -25.16 -1.81
C PRO A 579 -2.66 -24.46 -2.69
N ARG A 580 -3.03 -23.22 -2.36
CA ARG A 580 -3.94 -22.40 -3.21
C ARG A 580 -3.34 -22.13 -4.60
N ALA A 581 -2.02 -22.18 -4.75
CA ALA A 581 -1.32 -21.98 -6.01
C ALA A 581 -1.79 -22.92 -7.12
N ALA A 582 -2.01 -24.20 -6.79
CA ALA A 582 -2.51 -25.18 -7.75
C ALA A 582 -3.92 -24.85 -8.27
N ALA A 583 -4.83 -24.45 -7.36
CA ALA A 583 -6.19 -24.06 -7.72
C ALA A 583 -6.23 -22.78 -8.56
N LEU A 584 -5.40 -21.78 -8.21
CA LEU A 584 -5.25 -20.55 -8.99
C LEU A 584 -4.68 -20.84 -10.39
N GLY A 585 -3.69 -21.75 -10.49
CA GLY A 585 -3.12 -22.20 -11.76
C GLY A 585 -4.16 -22.87 -12.67
N ALA A 586 -5.00 -23.75 -12.13
CA ALA A 586 -6.10 -24.36 -12.85
C ALA A 586 -7.11 -23.31 -13.35
N ALA A 587 -7.50 -22.35 -12.49
CA ALA A 587 -8.43 -21.30 -12.86
C ALA A 587 -7.92 -20.40 -14.01
N ILE A 588 -6.60 -20.22 -14.14
CA ILE A 588 -6.00 -19.45 -15.25
C ILE A 588 -6.19 -20.18 -16.57
N GLY A 589 -5.83 -21.47 -16.64
CA GLY A 589 -5.94 -22.27 -17.87
C GLY A 589 -7.38 -22.53 -18.31
N GLU A 590 -8.29 -22.73 -17.36
CA GLU A 590 -9.69 -23.07 -17.60
C GLU A 590 -10.58 -21.82 -17.75
N GLY A 591 -10.11 -20.63 -17.37
CA GLY A 591 -10.84 -19.36 -17.43
C GLY A 591 -11.36 -19.02 -18.82
N VAL A 592 -10.62 -19.41 -19.88
CA VAL A 592 -11.05 -19.27 -21.29
C VAL A 592 -12.38 -19.97 -21.53
N LEU A 593 -12.55 -21.18 -21.00
CA LEU A 593 -13.79 -21.94 -21.16
C LEU A 593 -14.94 -21.31 -20.38
N ALA A 594 -14.68 -20.92 -19.13
CA ALA A 594 -15.65 -20.25 -18.29
C ALA A 594 -16.17 -18.94 -18.92
N ASP A 595 -15.29 -18.13 -19.52
CA ASP A 595 -15.68 -16.90 -20.21
C ASP A 595 -16.60 -17.18 -21.41
N ARG A 596 -16.29 -18.18 -22.25
CA ARG A 596 -17.14 -18.55 -23.40
C ARG A 596 -18.56 -18.95 -22.98
N TYR A 597 -18.69 -19.76 -21.93
CA TYR A 597 -19.99 -20.16 -21.41
C TYR A 597 -20.73 -19.01 -20.72
N GLY A 598 -20.02 -18.16 -19.96
CA GLY A 598 -20.58 -16.94 -19.33
C GLY A 598 -21.15 -15.97 -20.36
N GLN A 599 -20.45 -15.74 -21.47
CA GLN A 599 -20.96 -14.90 -22.56
C GLN A 599 -22.25 -15.46 -23.19
N SER A 600 -22.29 -16.80 -23.40
CA SER A 600 -23.47 -17.45 -23.97
C SER A 600 -24.69 -17.37 -23.05
N ALA A 601 -24.47 -17.39 -21.73
CA ALA A 601 -25.53 -17.29 -20.72
C ALA A 601 -25.90 -15.82 -20.37
N ARG A 602 -25.17 -14.83 -20.88
CA ARG A 602 -25.32 -13.40 -20.52
C ARG A 602 -25.25 -13.15 -19.00
N ILE A 603 -24.40 -13.93 -18.31
CA ILE A 603 -24.11 -13.76 -16.87
C ILE A 603 -23.13 -12.59 -16.67
#